data_6a80d1de587236a6baf24c82cc940f1f
#
_entry.id   6a80d1de587236a6baf24c82cc940f1f
#
_cell.length_a   1.000
_cell.length_b   1.000
_cell.length_c   1.000
_cell.angle_alpha   90.00
_cell.angle_beta   90.00
_cell.angle_gamma   90.00
#
_symmetry.space_group_name_H-M   'P 1'
#
loop_
_entity.id
_entity.type
_entity.pdbx_description
1 polymer ?
#
loop_
_entity_poly.entity_id
_entity_poly.type
_entity_poly.pdbx_seq_one_letter_code
_entity_poly.pdbx_strand_id
1 'polypeptide(L)'
;EDEVWKSELETKSDKSHKKTNSTCSSRESLTDEENDDDDNSEELGESEEESDFSDYSSEEEEVIQAYIHDFPVQIICLEKMENTLDYLMETKGTHLTNKEWKSCLFQIIMMLITYQKVFDFTHNDLHTNNIMWNKTDRKFLNYKYNNKYYRVPTFGKIYKIIDFGRGIYRFQDKIICSDSYHTKGDAATQYNCEPYFNPKKPRLEPNKSFDLCRLACSL
;
A
#
# COMPACT_ATOMS: atom_id res chain seq x y z
N GLU A 1 -2.99 -28.16 24.29
CA GLU A 1 -2.53 -26.77 24.13
C GLU A 1 -2.81 -26.19 22.75
N ASP A 2 -3.53 -26.94 21.86
CA ASP A 2 -3.88 -26.55 20.48
C ASP A 2 -5.34 -26.08 20.35
N GLU A 3 -6.07 -25.82 21.43
CA GLU A 3 -7.53 -25.61 21.39
C GLU A 3 -8.00 -24.14 21.29
N VAL A 4 -7.13 -23.16 21.34
CA VAL A 4 -7.55 -21.74 21.32
C VAL A 4 -7.98 -21.23 19.93
N TRP A 5 -7.76 -22.02 18.88
CA TRP A 5 -8.10 -21.62 17.50
C TRP A 5 -9.40 -22.26 16.96
N LYS A 6 -10.13 -23.04 17.75
CA LYS A 6 -11.28 -23.80 17.27
C LYS A 6 -12.66 -23.27 17.60
N SER A 7 -12.80 -22.17 18.28
CA SER A 7 -14.13 -21.61 18.57
C SER A 7 -14.38 -20.32 17.79
N GLU A 8 -15.44 -20.31 16.99
CA GLU A 8 -16.16 -19.20 16.39
C GLU A 8 -15.70 -18.65 15.03
N LEU A 9 -15.72 -19.49 14.00
CA LEU A 9 -15.93 -19.03 12.61
C LEU A 9 -16.46 -20.15 11.74
N GLU A 10 -17.66 -20.66 12.07
CA GLU A 10 -18.53 -21.35 11.11
C GLU A 10 -19.77 -20.48 10.86
N THR A 11 -19.74 -19.68 9.83
CA THR A 11 -20.95 -19.19 9.17
C THR A 11 -20.75 -19.14 7.67
N LYS A 12 -21.39 -20.10 7.04
CA LYS A 12 -22.01 -20.15 5.70
C LYS A 12 -21.36 -19.35 4.57
N SER A 13 -20.76 -20.09 3.65
CA SER A 13 -20.52 -19.66 2.27
C SER A 13 -21.85 -19.48 1.55
N ASP A 14 -22.07 -18.32 0.97
CA ASP A 14 -22.98 -18.17 -0.15
C ASP A 14 -22.29 -17.48 -1.34
N LYS A 15 -22.67 -17.92 -2.51
CA LYS A 15 -21.96 -17.82 -3.78
C LYS A 15 -22.11 -16.46 -4.45
N SER A 16 -21.16 -16.20 -5.31
CA SER A 16 -21.12 -15.31 -6.47
C SER A 16 -20.70 -13.86 -6.21
N HIS A 17 -19.45 -13.54 -6.53
CA HIS A 17 -19.12 -12.21 -6.99
C HIS A 17 -18.17 -12.26 -8.19
N LYS A 18 -18.61 -11.59 -9.25
CA LYS A 18 -17.85 -11.28 -10.46
C LYS A 18 -16.61 -10.48 -10.08
N LYS A 19 -15.47 -10.89 -10.63
CA LYS A 19 -14.22 -10.12 -10.59
C LYS A 19 -14.41 -8.82 -11.36
N THR A 20 -14.37 -7.70 -10.66
CA THR A 20 -14.05 -6.40 -11.26
C THR A 20 -12.59 -6.11 -10.93
N ASN A 21 -11.76 -6.07 -11.96
CA ASN A 21 -10.39 -5.59 -11.86
C ASN A 21 -10.44 -4.09 -11.54
N SER A 22 -10.07 -3.72 -10.32
CA SER A 22 -9.80 -2.34 -9.95
C SER A 22 -8.30 -2.21 -9.69
N THR A 23 -7.59 -1.79 -10.71
CA THR A 23 -6.22 -1.32 -10.61
C THR A 23 -6.25 0.09 -10.07
N CYS A 24 -5.92 0.27 -8.78
CA CYS A 24 -5.58 1.57 -8.23
C CYS A 24 -4.09 1.84 -8.48
N SER A 25 -3.79 2.46 -9.60
CA SER A 25 -2.48 3.05 -9.87
C SER A 25 -2.51 4.54 -9.50
N SER A 26 -1.77 4.90 -8.47
CA SER A 26 -1.54 6.30 -8.13
C SER A 26 -0.32 6.82 -8.90
N ARG A 27 -0.52 7.17 -10.15
CA ARG A 27 0.36 8.05 -10.91
C ARG A 27 -0.49 8.76 -11.95
N GLU A 28 -0.97 9.95 -11.62
CA GLU A 28 -1.45 10.90 -12.62
C GLU A 28 -0.27 11.79 -13.02
N SER A 29 0.16 11.64 -14.26
CA SER A 29 0.87 12.70 -14.98
C SER A 29 -0.10 13.25 -16.01
N LEU A 30 -0.45 14.51 -15.86
CA LEU A 30 -1.20 15.30 -16.81
C LEU A 30 -0.39 15.50 -18.07
N THR A 31 -0.92 15.12 -19.22
CA THR A 31 -0.74 15.82 -20.48
C THR A 31 -1.97 15.57 -21.33
N ASP A 32 -2.76 16.63 -21.50
CA ASP A 32 -3.75 16.76 -22.56
C ASP A 32 -3.01 16.88 -23.90
N GLU A 33 -3.50 16.15 -24.90
CA GLU A 33 -3.63 16.65 -26.28
C GLU A 33 -4.46 15.65 -27.09
N GLU A 34 -5.57 16.15 -27.55
CA GLU A 34 -6.46 15.54 -28.55
C GLU A 34 -5.78 15.52 -29.92
N ASN A 35 -6.01 14.45 -30.70
CA ASN A 35 -6.28 14.61 -32.14
C ASN A 35 -6.87 13.32 -32.71
N ASP A 36 -7.95 13.57 -33.47
CA ASP A 36 -8.77 12.66 -34.23
C ASP A 36 -8.12 12.19 -35.54
N ASP A 37 -8.80 11.14 -36.10
CA ASP A 37 -8.92 10.75 -37.52
C ASP A 37 -7.77 9.92 -38.13
N ASP A 38 -7.98 8.84 -38.76
CA ASP A 38 -8.89 8.33 -39.75
C ASP A 38 -8.39 6.99 -40.33
N ASP A 39 -9.31 6.19 -40.67
CA ASP A 39 -9.39 4.97 -41.42
C ASP A 39 -8.43 4.83 -42.65
N ASN A 40 -7.78 3.68 -42.86
CA ASN A 40 -7.92 2.92 -44.08
C ASN A 40 -7.20 1.55 -44.11
N SER A 41 -7.93 0.58 -44.55
CA SER A 41 -7.53 -0.77 -44.93
C SER A 41 -6.67 -0.78 -46.20
N GLU A 42 -5.73 -1.68 -46.35
CA GLU A 42 -5.65 -2.59 -47.52
C GLU A 42 -4.52 -3.61 -47.43
N GLU A 43 -4.76 -4.67 -48.08
CA GLU A 43 -4.22 -6.04 -48.08
C GLU A 43 -3.00 -6.23 -49.02
N LEU A 44 -2.26 -7.34 -48.78
CA LEU A 44 -1.48 -8.15 -49.69
C LEU A 44 0.00 -7.84 -49.97
N GLY A 45 0.80 -8.90 -49.82
CA GLY A 45 2.00 -9.10 -50.61
C GLY A 45 3.17 -9.85 -49.94
N GLU A 46 3.17 -11.17 -50.02
CA GLU A 46 4.36 -11.99 -49.80
C GLU A 46 5.47 -11.63 -50.79
N SER A 47 6.69 -11.48 -50.30
CA SER A 47 7.90 -11.83 -51.03
C SER A 47 9.04 -12.09 -50.06
N GLU A 48 9.52 -13.34 -50.09
CA GLU A 48 10.81 -13.76 -49.57
C GLU A 48 11.94 -13.06 -50.33
N GLU A 49 12.85 -12.44 -49.61
CA GLU A 49 14.24 -12.27 -50.07
C GLU A 49 15.18 -12.27 -48.85
N GLU A 50 16.11 -13.23 -48.90
CA GLU A 50 17.32 -13.27 -48.09
C GLU A 50 18.17 -12.03 -48.33
N SER A 51 18.71 -11.47 -47.28
CA SER A 51 20.13 -11.15 -47.15
C SER A 51 20.37 -9.99 -46.17
N ASP A 52 21.39 -10.20 -45.52
CA ASP A 52 22.38 -9.26 -45.04
C ASP A 52 22.38 -8.99 -43.54
N PHE A 53 23.35 -9.69 -42.97
CA PHE A 53 23.86 -9.49 -41.63
C PHE A 53 24.52 -8.10 -41.57
N SER A 54 23.77 -7.07 -41.28
CA SER A 54 24.33 -5.76 -41.00
C SER A 54 24.52 -5.59 -39.48
N ASP A 55 25.77 -5.48 -39.17
CA ASP A 55 26.43 -4.97 -37.99
C ASP A 55 25.58 -3.88 -37.28
N TYR A 56 24.79 -4.31 -36.26
CA TYR A 56 24.18 -3.38 -35.31
C TYR A 56 25.30 -2.87 -34.41
N SER A 57 25.93 -1.79 -34.79
CA SER A 57 26.65 -0.94 -33.85
C SER A 57 25.64 -0.53 -32.75
N SER A 58 25.88 -1.00 -31.56
CA SER A 58 25.18 -0.52 -30.36
C SER A 58 25.51 0.98 -30.26
N GLU A 59 24.60 1.83 -30.74
CA GLU A 59 24.59 3.23 -30.34
C GLU A 59 24.35 3.24 -28.83
N GLU A 60 25.41 3.50 -28.06
CA GLU A 60 25.30 3.80 -26.67
C GLU A 60 24.45 5.07 -26.56
N GLU A 61 23.20 4.93 -26.13
CA GLU A 61 22.35 6.08 -25.82
C GLU A 61 23.10 6.94 -24.79
N GLU A 62 23.57 8.10 -25.17
CA GLU A 62 24.14 9.08 -24.26
C GLU A 62 23.08 9.49 -23.27
N VAL A 63 23.18 8.98 -22.06
CA VAL A 63 22.30 9.38 -20.93
C VAL A 63 22.63 10.82 -20.56
N ILE A 64 21.78 11.76 -21.00
CA ILE A 64 21.90 13.16 -20.62
C ILE A 64 21.56 13.27 -19.12
N GLN A 65 22.56 13.63 -18.29
CA GLN A 65 22.41 13.84 -16.87
C GLN A 65 22.44 15.34 -16.56
N ALA A 66 21.44 15.81 -15.79
CA ALA A 66 21.42 17.16 -15.27
C ALA A 66 21.80 17.14 -13.78
N TYR A 67 22.70 18.03 -13.38
CA TYR A 67 23.15 18.16 -12.00
C TYR A 67 22.67 19.49 -11.42
N ILE A 68 22.02 19.44 -10.26
CA ILE A 68 21.67 20.64 -9.49
C ILE A 68 22.59 20.68 -8.27
N HIS A 69 23.50 21.65 -8.25
CA HIS A 69 24.40 21.85 -7.13
C HIS A 69 23.67 22.44 -5.92
N ASP A 70 24.12 22.08 -4.70
CA ASP A 70 23.61 22.61 -3.43
C ASP A 70 22.09 22.43 -3.23
N PHE A 71 21.49 21.39 -3.88
CA PHE A 71 20.08 21.08 -3.67
C PHE A 71 19.86 20.57 -2.23
N PRO A 72 18.95 21.22 -1.44
CA PRO A 72 18.70 20.80 -0.08
C PRO A 72 18.01 19.43 -0.05
N VAL A 73 18.62 18.46 0.65
CA VAL A 73 18.12 17.09 0.74
C VAL A 73 17.84 16.72 2.19
N GLN A 74 16.66 16.19 2.48
CA GLN A 74 16.35 15.51 3.74
C GLN A 74 16.42 14.01 3.55
N ILE A 75 17.13 13.31 4.43
CA ILE A 75 17.26 11.86 4.41
C ILE A 75 16.59 11.26 5.64
N ILE A 76 15.64 10.36 5.42
CA ILE A 76 15.02 9.57 6.48
C ILE A 76 15.62 8.16 6.41
N CYS A 77 16.33 7.76 7.47
CA CYS A 77 16.90 6.43 7.58
C CYS A 77 15.92 5.50 8.28
N LEU A 78 15.50 4.45 7.59
CA LEU A 78 14.61 3.42 8.13
C LEU A 78 15.32 2.08 8.19
N GLU A 79 14.78 1.16 8.99
CA GLU A 79 15.21 -0.24 8.99
C GLU A 79 15.02 -0.85 7.60
N LYS A 80 16.03 -1.56 7.11
CA LYS A 80 15.91 -2.30 5.85
C LYS A 80 14.89 -3.42 6.00
N MET A 81 13.95 -3.49 5.07
CA MET A 81 12.93 -4.52 4.97
C MET A 81 13.20 -5.45 3.78
N GLU A 82 12.61 -6.64 3.79
CA GLU A 82 12.74 -7.60 2.68
C GLU A 82 11.95 -7.11 1.46
N ASN A 83 10.63 -6.94 1.61
CA ASN A 83 9.78 -6.43 0.54
C ASN A 83 8.39 -6.04 1.08
N THR A 84 7.50 -5.56 0.20
CA THR A 84 6.11 -5.25 0.52
C THR A 84 5.24 -6.50 0.59
N LEU A 85 4.07 -6.39 1.21
CA LEU A 85 3.05 -7.44 1.20
C LEU A 85 2.51 -7.64 -0.22
N ASP A 86 2.35 -6.57 -0.98
CA ASP A 86 1.94 -6.57 -2.38
C ASP A 86 2.86 -7.45 -3.23
N TYR A 87 4.16 -7.20 -3.17
CA TYR A 87 5.15 -8.02 -3.86
C TYR A 87 5.08 -9.49 -3.44
N LEU A 88 4.84 -9.76 -2.15
CA LEU A 88 4.70 -11.13 -1.64
C LEU A 88 3.47 -11.84 -2.21
N MET A 89 2.40 -11.09 -2.53
CA MET A 89 1.18 -11.62 -3.15
C MET A 89 1.35 -11.90 -4.65
N GLU A 90 2.05 -11.02 -5.35
CA GLU A 90 2.23 -11.09 -6.80
C GLU A 90 3.30 -12.10 -7.23
N THR A 91 4.28 -12.39 -6.37
CA THR A 91 5.39 -13.28 -6.71
C THR A 91 4.91 -14.72 -6.92
N LYS A 92 5.04 -15.23 -8.15
CA LYS A 92 4.68 -16.59 -8.52
C LYS A 92 5.42 -17.60 -7.64
N GLY A 93 4.65 -18.49 -6.98
CA GLY A 93 5.20 -19.51 -6.09
C GLY A 93 5.32 -19.12 -4.61
N THR A 94 4.99 -17.88 -4.25
CA THR A 94 5.03 -17.39 -2.88
C THR A 94 3.62 -17.11 -2.34
N HIS A 95 2.69 -18.03 -2.54
CA HIS A 95 1.34 -17.87 -2.01
C HIS A 95 1.32 -18.11 -0.50
N LEU A 96 0.88 -17.09 0.24
CA LEU A 96 0.61 -17.26 1.67
C LEU A 96 -0.51 -18.28 1.89
N THR A 97 -0.27 -19.24 2.75
CA THR A 97 -1.32 -20.16 3.21
C THR A 97 -2.35 -19.40 4.05
N ASN A 98 -3.54 -19.99 4.22
CA ASN A 98 -4.59 -19.40 5.06
C ASN A 98 -4.10 -19.13 6.52
N LYS A 99 -3.16 -19.94 7.02
CA LYS A 99 -2.58 -19.73 8.36
C LYS A 99 -1.62 -18.53 8.38
N GLU A 100 -0.81 -18.36 7.37
CA GLU A 100 0.09 -17.21 7.20
C GLU A 100 -0.70 -15.91 7.01
N TRP A 101 -1.78 -15.95 6.20
CA TRP A 101 -2.71 -14.82 6.06
C TRP A 101 -3.32 -14.39 7.38
N LYS A 102 -3.83 -15.33 8.18
CA LYS A 102 -4.35 -15.04 9.51
C LYS A 102 -3.29 -14.41 10.40
N SER A 103 -2.06 -14.91 10.35
CA SER A 103 -0.94 -14.33 11.11
C SER A 103 -0.62 -12.91 10.64
N CYS A 104 -0.51 -12.67 9.35
CA CYS A 104 -0.25 -11.36 8.76
C CYS A 104 -1.31 -10.34 9.22
N LEU A 105 -2.58 -10.63 8.96
CA LEU A 105 -3.69 -9.73 9.33
C LEU A 105 -3.76 -9.51 10.84
N PHE A 106 -3.50 -10.55 11.66
CA PHE A 106 -3.49 -10.39 13.11
C PHE A 106 -2.38 -9.44 13.56
N GLN A 107 -1.19 -9.55 13.01
CA GLN A 107 -0.08 -8.62 13.31
C GLN A 107 -0.45 -7.19 12.94
N ILE A 108 -1.01 -6.96 11.75
CA ILE A 108 -1.43 -5.63 11.29
C ILE A 108 -2.51 -5.05 12.21
N ILE A 109 -3.54 -5.83 12.53
CA ILE A 109 -4.63 -5.41 13.42
C ILE A 109 -4.08 -5.02 14.80
N MET A 110 -3.14 -5.79 15.36
CA MET A 110 -2.55 -5.48 16.67
C MET A 110 -1.70 -4.21 16.65
N MET A 111 -1.01 -3.92 15.54
CA MET A 111 -0.31 -2.64 15.36
C MET A 111 -1.30 -1.47 15.31
N LEU A 112 -2.36 -1.58 14.49
CA LEU A 112 -3.39 -0.54 14.40
C LEU A 112 -4.07 -0.30 15.75
N ILE A 113 -4.46 -1.35 16.47
CA ILE A 113 -5.05 -1.23 17.83
C ILE A 113 -4.09 -0.46 18.75
N THR A 114 -2.81 -0.75 18.70
CA THR A 114 -1.81 -0.09 19.53
C THR A 114 -1.71 1.40 19.19
N TYR A 115 -1.56 1.74 17.92
CA TYR A 115 -1.47 3.12 17.47
C TYR A 115 -2.76 3.91 17.75
N GLN A 116 -3.91 3.31 17.48
CA GLN A 116 -5.21 3.93 17.76
C GLN A 116 -5.43 4.19 19.26
N LYS A 117 -5.00 3.27 20.13
CA LYS A 117 -5.15 3.45 21.59
C LYS A 117 -4.17 4.46 22.18
N VAL A 118 -2.94 4.50 21.68
CA VAL A 118 -1.88 5.33 22.26
C VAL A 118 -1.92 6.74 21.69
N PHE A 119 -2.19 6.87 20.40
CA PHE A 119 -2.05 8.14 19.66
C PHE A 119 -3.34 8.61 19.01
N ASP A 120 -4.47 7.94 19.19
CA ASP A 120 -5.71 8.22 18.45
C ASP A 120 -5.47 8.24 16.92
N PHE A 121 -4.61 7.37 16.46
CA PHE A 121 -4.00 7.37 15.14
C PHE A 121 -4.93 6.80 14.07
N THR A 122 -4.87 7.39 12.87
CA THR A 122 -5.36 6.83 11.61
C THR A 122 -4.27 6.95 10.55
N HIS A 123 -4.05 5.90 9.78
CA HIS A 123 -3.04 5.88 8.72
C HIS A 123 -3.51 6.63 7.47
N ASN A 124 -4.78 6.48 7.13
CA ASN A 124 -5.50 7.12 6.02
C ASN A 124 -5.05 6.75 4.61
N ASP A 125 -4.02 5.92 4.47
CA ASP A 125 -3.54 5.38 3.20
C ASP A 125 -2.99 3.96 3.36
N LEU A 126 -3.66 3.12 4.15
CA LEU A 126 -3.18 1.76 4.40
C LEU A 126 -3.58 0.82 3.26
N HIS A 127 -2.59 0.30 2.54
CA HIS A 127 -2.74 -0.68 1.48
C HIS A 127 -1.55 -1.66 1.48
N THR A 128 -1.57 -2.68 0.62
CA THR A 128 -0.58 -3.77 0.61
C THR A 128 0.85 -3.30 0.38
N ASN A 129 1.06 -2.21 -0.38
CA ASN A 129 2.38 -1.62 -0.58
C ASN A 129 2.90 -0.85 0.64
N ASN A 130 2.02 -0.43 1.56
CA ASN A 130 2.40 0.23 2.81
C ASN A 130 2.52 -0.76 3.98
N ILE A 131 2.60 -2.05 3.69
CA ILE A 131 2.94 -3.10 4.62
C ILE A 131 4.18 -3.81 4.09
N MET A 132 5.23 -3.81 4.89
CA MET A 132 6.47 -4.53 4.61
C MET A 132 6.69 -5.66 5.63
N TRP A 133 7.64 -6.52 5.36
CA TRP A 133 7.98 -7.61 6.27
C TRP A 133 9.49 -7.82 6.36
N ASN A 134 9.91 -8.41 7.49
CA ASN A 134 11.27 -8.88 7.73
C ASN A 134 11.29 -10.35 8.14
N LYS A 135 12.37 -11.03 7.83
CA LYS A 135 12.63 -12.38 8.34
C LYS A 135 12.83 -12.38 9.85
N THR A 136 12.41 -13.45 10.50
CA THR A 136 12.59 -13.63 11.95
C THR A 136 12.73 -15.09 12.32
N ASP A 137 13.60 -15.36 13.30
CA ASP A 137 13.74 -16.69 13.94
C ASP A 137 12.72 -16.87 15.08
N ARG A 138 12.01 -15.83 15.46
CA ARG A 138 10.97 -15.91 16.48
C ARG A 138 9.81 -16.74 15.95
N LYS A 139 9.49 -17.85 16.62
CA LYS A 139 8.37 -18.71 16.21
C LYS A 139 7.01 -18.08 16.48
N PHE A 140 6.90 -17.24 17.51
CA PHE A 140 5.64 -16.65 17.95
C PHE A 140 5.83 -15.20 18.39
N LEU A 141 4.79 -14.39 18.18
CA LEU A 141 4.57 -13.09 18.83
C LEU A 141 3.47 -13.25 19.88
N ASN A 142 3.68 -12.63 21.03
CA ASN A 142 2.70 -12.67 22.13
C ASN A 142 2.08 -11.28 22.30
N TYR A 143 0.76 -11.22 22.26
CA TYR A 143 -0.02 -10.00 22.44
C TYR A 143 -0.94 -10.12 23.65
N LYS A 144 -1.22 -8.98 24.28
CA LYS A 144 -2.26 -8.87 25.32
C LYS A 144 -3.25 -7.79 24.90
N TYR A 145 -4.53 -8.17 24.82
CA TYR A 145 -5.60 -7.25 24.47
C TYR A 145 -6.88 -7.61 25.27
N ASN A 146 -7.51 -6.64 25.93
CA ASN A 146 -8.71 -6.83 26.73
C ASN A 146 -8.61 -8.02 27.70
N ASN A 147 -7.49 -8.10 28.44
CA ASN A 147 -7.16 -9.18 29.40
C ASN A 147 -7.07 -10.59 28.78
N LYS A 148 -7.08 -10.70 27.47
CA LYS A 148 -6.82 -11.95 26.76
C LYS A 148 -5.38 -11.95 26.21
N TYR A 149 -4.77 -13.13 26.21
CA TYR A 149 -3.44 -13.35 25.67
C TYR A 149 -3.56 -14.09 24.33
N TYR A 150 -2.80 -13.62 23.35
CA TYR A 150 -2.77 -14.18 22.01
C TYR A 150 -1.34 -14.57 21.67
N ARG A 151 -1.15 -15.81 21.24
CA ARG A 151 0.12 -16.33 20.76
C ARG A 151 0.01 -16.58 19.28
N VAL A 152 0.63 -15.73 18.49
CA VAL A 152 0.50 -15.70 17.02
C VAL A 152 1.76 -16.27 16.39
N PRO A 153 1.68 -17.34 15.58
CA PRO A 153 2.84 -17.88 14.88
C PRO A 153 3.31 -16.88 13.82
N THR A 154 4.63 -16.69 13.70
CA THR A 154 5.20 -15.74 12.73
C THR A 154 5.34 -16.31 11.33
N PHE A 155 5.47 -17.63 11.20
CA PHE A 155 5.86 -18.30 9.96
C PHE A 155 7.13 -17.68 9.33
N GLY A 156 8.06 -17.23 10.20
CA GLY A 156 9.32 -16.61 9.78
C GLY A 156 9.21 -15.16 9.32
N LYS A 157 8.05 -14.49 9.50
CA LYS A 157 7.81 -13.11 9.03
C LYS A 157 7.26 -12.23 10.16
N ILE A 158 7.82 -11.03 10.29
CA ILE A 158 7.26 -9.93 11.09
C ILE A 158 6.85 -8.83 10.12
N TYR A 159 5.58 -8.45 10.16
CA TYR A 159 5.03 -7.38 9.32
C TYR A 159 5.18 -6.03 10.02
N LYS A 160 5.29 -4.98 9.23
CA LYS A 160 5.38 -3.59 9.69
C LYS A 160 4.60 -2.68 8.78
N ILE A 161 3.96 -1.68 9.36
CA ILE A 161 3.29 -0.60 8.62
C ILE A 161 4.33 0.47 8.36
N ILE A 162 4.33 1.02 7.15
CA ILE A 162 5.22 2.10 6.70
C ILE A 162 4.41 3.22 6.07
N ASP A 163 5.08 4.29 5.70
CA ASP A 163 4.52 5.46 5.02
C ASP A 163 3.42 6.16 5.81
N PHE A 164 3.82 6.85 6.86
CA PHE A 164 2.94 7.64 7.72
C PHE A 164 2.67 9.05 7.17
N GLY A 165 2.96 9.31 5.90
CA GLY A 165 2.80 10.62 5.27
C GLY A 165 1.38 11.20 5.34
N ARG A 166 0.35 10.33 5.35
CA ARG A 166 -1.06 10.70 5.56
C ARG A 166 -1.58 10.39 6.95
N GLY A 167 -0.69 10.06 7.89
CA GLY A 167 -1.07 9.77 9.27
C GLY A 167 -1.64 10.99 9.99
N ILE A 168 -2.77 10.79 10.67
CA ILE A 168 -3.32 11.76 11.61
C ILE A 168 -3.26 11.14 12.99
N TYR A 169 -2.70 11.85 13.95
CA TYR A 169 -2.56 11.33 15.31
C TYR A 169 -2.61 12.45 16.35
N ARG A 170 -2.80 12.05 17.59
CA ARG A 170 -2.83 12.96 18.72
C ARG A 170 -1.61 12.74 19.61
N PHE A 171 -0.90 13.83 19.91
CA PHE A 171 0.22 13.82 20.84
C PHE A 171 0.18 15.09 21.70
N GLN A 172 0.26 14.91 23.03
CA GLN A 172 0.15 16.03 24.00
C GLN A 172 -1.06 16.93 23.71
N ASP A 173 -2.25 16.32 23.54
CA ASP A 173 -3.52 16.97 23.21
C ASP A 173 -3.58 17.78 21.90
N LYS A 174 -2.53 17.70 21.08
CA LYS A 174 -2.49 18.33 19.75
C LYS A 174 -2.74 17.29 18.67
N ILE A 175 -3.55 17.65 17.69
CA ILE A 175 -3.69 16.89 16.46
C ILE A 175 -2.50 17.21 15.57
N ILE A 176 -1.82 16.19 15.10
CA ILE A 176 -0.66 16.28 14.23
C ILE A 176 -0.96 15.51 12.93
N CYS A 177 -0.73 16.16 11.81
CA CYS A 177 -0.75 15.58 10.48
C CYS A 177 0.23 16.31 9.58
N SER A 178 0.49 15.78 8.40
CA SER A 178 1.31 16.44 7.38
C SER A 178 0.55 17.57 6.68
N ASP A 179 1.25 18.33 5.84
CA ASP A 179 0.71 19.35 4.97
C ASP A 179 -0.07 18.78 3.76
N SER A 180 -0.08 17.47 3.56
CA SER A 180 -0.95 16.79 2.59
C SER A 180 -2.43 17.17 2.75
N TYR A 181 -2.85 17.49 3.96
CA TYR A 181 -4.23 17.94 4.26
C TYR A 181 -4.44 19.46 4.11
N HIS A 182 -3.38 20.24 3.86
CA HIS A 182 -3.51 21.65 3.55
C HIS A 182 -4.34 21.87 2.28
N THR A 183 -4.94 23.04 2.11
CA THR A 183 -5.82 23.37 0.96
C THR A 183 -5.22 23.13 -0.43
N LYS A 184 -3.89 23.07 -0.53
CA LYS A 184 -3.14 22.77 -1.74
C LYS A 184 -2.46 21.40 -1.70
N GLY A 185 -2.70 20.61 -0.67
CA GLY A 185 -2.13 19.28 -0.51
C GLY A 185 -2.93 18.22 -1.27
N ASP A 186 -2.32 17.09 -1.54
CA ASP A 186 -2.86 15.96 -2.28
C ASP A 186 -4.04 15.27 -1.59
N ALA A 187 -4.13 15.37 -0.26
CA ALA A 187 -5.23 14.84 0.56
C ALA A 187 -6.21 15.92 1.07
N ALA A 188 -6.20 17.13 0.52
CA ALA A 188 -6.99 18.27 0.98
C ALA A 188 -8.50 18.05 1.04
N THR A 189 -9.01 17.06 0.29
CA THR A 189 -10.46 16.74 0.23
C THR A 189 -10.85 15.52 1.04
N GLN A 190 -9.88 14.79 1.60
CA GLN A 190 -10.15 13.54 2.32
C GLN A 190 -10.88 13.77 3.65
N TYR A 191 -10.48 14.83 4.38
CA TYR A 191 -11.07 15.21 5.65
C TYR A 191 -11.29 16.73 5.74
N ASN A 192 -12.10 17.14 6.71
CA ASN A 192 -12.30 18.55 7.04
C ASN A 192 -12.30 18.72 8.57
N CYS A 193 -11.10 18.65 9.14
CA CYS A 193 -10.87 18.75 10.59
C CYS A 193 -9.57 19.53 10.87
N GLU A 194 -9.31 19.82 12.14
CA GLU A 194 -8.06 20.47 12.56
C GLU A 194 -6.84 19.63 12.14
N PRO A 195 -5.71 20.28 11.83
CA PRO A 195 -5.44 21.73 11.90
C PRO A 195 -5.90 22.54 10.68
N TYR A 196 -6.42 21.89 9.63
CA TYR A 196 -6.79 22.52 8.35
C TYR A 196 -8.31 22.66 8.15
N PHE A 197 -9.05 22.83 9.26
CA PHE A 197 -10.50 22.91 9.21
C PHE A 197 -11.03 24.13 8.43
N ASN A 198 -11.95 23.89 7.48
CA ASN A 198 -12.64 24.90 6.72
C ASN A 198 -14.10 25.01 7.20
N PRO A 199 -14.49 26.12 7.85
CA PRO A 199 -15.85 26.29 8.39
C PRO A 199 -16.95 26.43 7.32
N LYS A 200 -16.59 26.62 6.04
CA LYS A 200 -17.53 26.68 4.92
C LYS A 200 -17.94 25.29 4.41
N LYS A 201 -17.31 24.22 4.90
CA LYS A 201 -17.60 22.83 4.53
C LYS A 201 -18.05 22.04 5.75
N PRO A 202 -18.87 20.99 5.57
CA PRO A 202 -19.19 20.08 6.67
C PRO A 202 -17.92 19.50 7.30
N ARG A 203 -17.91 19.36 8.63
CA ARG A 203 -16.84 18.68 9.34
C ARG A 203 -16.82 17.21 8.94
N LEU A 204 -15.64 16.69 8.65
CA LEU A 204 -15.39 15.30 8.33
C LEU A 204 -14.13 14.84 9.07
N GLU A 205 -14.34 14.01 10.08
CA GLU A 205 -13.26 13.48 10.93
C GLU A 205 -12.71 12.16 10.39
N PRO A 206 -11.42 11.85 10.67
CA PRO A 206 -10.85 10.54 10.38
C PRO A 206 -11.61 9.42 11.08
N ASN A 207 -11.76 8.28 10.39
CA ASN A 207 -12.42 7.10 10.94
C ASN A 207 -11.43 5.95 11.10
N LYS A 208 -11.29 5.43 12.31
CA LYS A 208 -10.36 4.33 12.63
C LYS A 208 -10.61 3.04 11.85
N SER A 209 -11.84 2.81 11.39
CA SER A 209 -12.18 1.66 10.55
C SER A 209 -11.73 1.83 9.09
N PHE A 210 -11.42 3.06 8.67
CA PHE A 210 -11.04 3.35 7.29
C PHE A 210 -9.78 2.59 6.88
N ASP A 211 -8.77 2.50 7.76
CA ASP A 211 -7.51 1.81 7.48
C ASP A 211 -7.72 0.34 7.10
N LEU A 212 -8.58 -0.37 7.85
CA LEU A 212 -8.90 -1.76 7.54
C LEU A 212 -9.74 -1.91 6.27
N CYS A 213 -10.67 -0.98 6.02
CA CYS A 213 -11.43 -0.97 4.77
C CYS A 213 -10.52 -0.72 3.57
N ARG A 214 -9.61 0.24 3.68
CA ARG A 214 -8.65 0.58 2.62
C ARG A 214 -7.70 -0.58 2.33
N LEU A 215 -7.19 -1.23 3.38
CA LEU A 215 -6.38 -2.45 3.25
C LEU A 215 -7.18 -3.56 2.56
N ALA A 216 -8.42 -3.81 2.98
CA ALA A 216 -9.25 -4.86 2.40
C ALA A 216 -9.53 -4.66 0.90
N CYS A 217 -9.56 -3.40 0.43
CA CYS A 217 -9.72 -3.10 -1.00
C CYS A 217 -8.44 -3.38 -1.82
N SER A 218 -7.28 -3.55 -1.18
CA SER A 218 -6.01 -3.84 -1.84
C SER A 218 -5.58 -5.32 -1.73
N LEU A 219 -6.33 -6.16 -1.01
CA LEU A 219 -6.15 -7.60 -0.91
C LEU A 219 -6.95 -8.33 -2.00
#